data_d1d91d9476945f9209404bf8127e05f1
#
_entry.id   d1d91d9476945f9209404bf8127e05f1
#
_cell.length_a   1.000
_cell.length_b   1.000
_cell.length_c   1.000
_cell.angle_alpha   90.00
_cell.angle_beta   90.00
_cell.angle_gamma   90.00
#
_symmetry.space_group_name_H-M   'P 1'
#
loop_
_entity.id
_entity.type
_entity.pdbx_description
1 polymer ?
#
loop_
_entity_poly.entity_id
_entity_poly.type
_entity_poly.pdbx_seq_one_letter_code
_entity_poly.pdbx_strand_id
1 'polypeptide(L)'
;MRIYLAGATGLIGIRLLPLMLAEGHVVAAMTRTPRKIDGLRAAGVTPVLCDIFDQNALIAAVKDFQPELVVHQATDLPDEIEKLAEFLPRNNRVRSEGTRNLLAAAQAANATGFLAQSIAWRSGPGTGPVLDAHENGVISAGGTVLRYGLFYGPGTFYENDPPPPPRVHVDDAARRTMPYLAGPRGIFTIAEEDLAP
;
A
#
# COMPACT_ATOMS: atom_id res chain seq x y z
N MET A 1 13.57 -8.71 -8.14
CA MET A 1 12.97 -7.54 -8.81
C MET A 1 13.40 -6.25 -8.10
N ARG A 2 13.34 -5.14 -8.83
CA ARG A 2 13.43 -3.80 -8.25
C ARG A 2 12.04 -3.29 -7.93
N ILE A 3 11.76 -2.99 -6.67
CA ILE A 3 10.42 -2.63 -6.17
C ILE A 3 10.45 -1.23 -5.57
N TYR A 4 9.59 -0.33 -6.03
CA TYR A 4 9.34 0.96 -5.40
C TYR A 4 8.13 0.86 -4.49
N LEU A 5 8.33 0.97 -3.17
CA LEU A 5 7.28 0.81 -2.17
C LEU A 5 6.86 2.17 -1.59
N ALA A 6 5.71 2.67 -2.01
CA ALA A 6 5.06 3.82 -1.41
C ALA A 6 4.27 3.37 -0.16
N GLY A 7 4.47 4.05 0.96
CA GLY A 7 3.91 3.66 2.26
C GLY A 7 4.77 2.64 3.02
N ALA A 8 6.06 2.59 2.73
CA ALA A 8 7.02 1.65 3.31
C ALA A 8 7.11 1.71 4.85
N THR A 9 6.77 2.84 5.45
CA THR A 9 6.80 3.02 6.91
C THR A 9 5.43 2.94 7.59
N GLY A 10 4.40 2.53 6.85
CA GLY A 10 3.06 2.24 7.36
C GLY A 10 2.93 0.80 7.86
N LEU A 11 1.75 0.48 8.38
CA LEU A 11 1.46 -0.79 9.06
C LEU A 11 1.83 -2.05 8.24
N ILE A 12 1.43 -2.10 6.98
CA ILE A 12 1.77 -3.21 6.08
C ILE A 12 3.17 -3.04 5.51
N GLY A 13 3.58 -1.80 5.16
CA GLY A 13 4.88 -1.55 4.54
C GLY A 13 6.06 -2.05 5.36
N ILE A 14 6.06 -1.77 6.67
CA ILE A 14 7.15 -2.23 7.56
C ILE A 14 7.25 -3.75 7.67
N ARG A 15 6.16 -4.47 7.42
CA ARG A 15 6.09 -5.94 7.41
C ARG A 15 6.48 -6.54 6.06
N LEU A 16 6.19 -5.83 4.98
CA LEU A 16 6.59 -6.26 3.63
C LEU A 16 8.10 -6.12 3.41
N LEU A 17 8.74 -5.09 3.96
CA LEU A 17 10.17 -4.83 3.74
C LEU A 17 11.05 -6.05 4.03
N PRO A 18 11.02 -6.68 5.23
CA PRO A 18 11.85 -7.84 5.50
C PRO A 18 11.50 -9.04 4.62
N LEU A 19 10.24 -9.24 4.25
CA LEU A 19 9.83 -10.32 3.35
C LEU A 19 10.38 -10.12 1.94
N MET A 20 10.27 -8.90 1.40
CA MET A 20 10.81 -8.55 0.08
C MET A 20 12.33 -8.72 0.04
N LEU A 21 13.04 -8.29 1.09
CA LEU A 21 14.49 -8.44 1.17
C LEU A 21 14.91 -9.91 1.28
N ALA A 22 14.18 -10.73 2.04
CA ALA A 22 14.44 -12.15 2.18
C ALA A 22 14.28 -12.92 0.85
N GLU A 23 13.39 -12.45 -0.04
CA GLU A 23 13.24 -12.98 -1.41
C GLU A 23 14.25 -12.37 -2.41
N GLY A 24 15.21 -11.57 -1.93
CA GLY A 24 16.27 -10.99 -2.77
C GLY A 24 15.81 -9.81 -3.63
N HIS A 25 14.73 -9.14 -3.29
CA HIS A 25 14.30 -7.94 -3.98
C HIS A 25 15.13 -6.72 -3.57
N VAL A 26 15.36 -5.80 -4.52
CA VAL A 26 15.96 -4.49 -4.27
C VAL A 26 14.83 -3.48 -4.09
N VAL A 27 14.74 -2.87 -2.92
CA VAL A 27 13.59 -2.03 -2.56
C VAL A 27 13.98 -0.57 -2.38
N ALA A 28 13.29 0.34 -3.08
CA ALA A 28 13.23 1.76 -2.74
C ALA A 28 12.01 1.99 -1.84
N ALA A 29 12.24 2.51 -0.65
CA ALA A 29 11.24 2.68 0.39
C ALA A 29 10.87 4.15 0.57
N MET A 30 9.69 4.54 0.06
CA MET A 30 9.23 5.93 0.11
C MET A 30 8.65 6.27 1.49
N THR A 31 9.07 7.41 2.01
CA THR A 31 8.48 8.05 3.19
C THR A 31 8.40 9.57 3.01
N ARG A 32 7.38 10.22 3.60
CA ARG A 32 7.32 11.68 3.72
C ARG A 32 7.96 12.22 5.00
N THR A 33 8.46 11.33 5.86
CA THR A 33 8.93 11.67 7.21
C THR A 33 10.46 11.58 7.28
N PRO A 34 11.20 12.71 7.33
CA PRO A 34 12.66 12.72 7.31
C PRO A 34 13.31 11.85 8.40
N ARG A 35 12.75 11.86 9.62
CA ARG A 35 13.28 11.06 10.75
C ARG A 35 13.26 9.54 10.55
N LYS A 36 12.50 9.05 9.56
CA LYS A 36 12.42 7.61 9.23
C LYS A 36 13.49 7.14 8.24
N ILE A 37 14.25 8.05 7.63
CA ILE A 37 15.25 7.75 6.59
C ILE A 37 16.36 6.83 7.11
N ASP A 38 16.91 7.12 8.28
CA ASP A 38 18.01 6.32 8.82
C ASP A 38 17.57 4.91 9.22
N GLY A 39 16.35 4.77 9.75
CA GLY A 39 15.77 3.46 10.02
C GLY A 39 15.56 2.62 8.75
N LEU A 40 15.10 3.24 7.66
CA LEU A 40 14.97 2.56 6.36
C LEU A 40 16.34 2.14 5.81
N ARG A 41 17.35 3.03 5.90
CA ARG A 41 18.73 2.70 5.48
C ARG A 41 19.29 1.53 6.29
N ALA A 42 19.10 1.54 7.61
CA ALA A 42 19.53 0.46 8.49
C ALA A 42 18.80 -0.87 8.20
N ALA A 43 17.57 -0.82 7.70
CA ALA A 43 16.83 -1.99 7.26
C ALA A 43 17.32 -2.57 5.91
N GLY A 44 18.33 -1.96 5.25
CA GLY A 44 18.92 -2.48 4.01
C GLY A 44 18.17 -2.07 2.74
N VAL A 45 17.30 -1.08 2.79
CA VAL A 45 16.57 -0.56 1.62
C VAL A 45 17.08 0.82 1.20
N THR A 46 16.80 1.24 -0.01
CA THR A 46 17.08 2.61 -0.50
C THR A 46 15.96 3.54 0.00
N PRO A 47 16.21 4.44 0.96
CA PRO A 47 15.18 5.35 1.42
C PRO A 47 14.95 6.47 0.41
N VAL A 48 13.67 6.81 0.18
CA VAL A 48 13.26 7.90 -0.69
C VAL A 48 12.38 8.88 0.10
N LEU A 49 12.88 10.10 0.33
CA LEU A 49 12.08 11.16 0.92
C LEU A 49 11.27 11.84 -0.17
N CYS A 50 9.98 11.56 -0.22
CA CYS A 50 9.08 12.11 -1.23
C CYS A 50 7.65 12.20 -0.70
N ASP A 51 6.93 13.26 -1.10
CA ASP A 51 5.49 13.37 -0.88
C ASP A 51 4.75 12.78 -2.10
N ILE A 52 3.76 11.93 -1.84
CA ILE A 52 2.93 11.31 -2.88
C ILE A 52 2.14 12.35 -3.70
N PHE A 53 1.95 13.57 -3.17
CA PHE A 53 1.26 14.67 -3.81
C PHE A 53 2.18 15.55 -4.67
N ASP A 54 3.50 15.45 -4.52
CA ASP A 54 4.46 16.10 -5.41
C ASP A 54 4.73 15.21 -6.62
N GLN A 55 3.91 15.34 -7.65
CA GLN A 55 3.98 14.50 -8.85
C GLN A 55 5.35 14.58 -9.54
N ASN A 56 5.97 15.77 -9.62
CA ASN A 56 7.24 15.93 -10.31
C ASN A 56 8.39 15.25 -9.55
N ALA A 57 8.46 15.48 -8.23
CA ALA A 57 9.45 14.81 -7.38
C ALA A 57 9.25 13.29 -7.40
N LEU A 58 8.00 12.82 -7.37
CA LEU A 58 7.67 11.39 -7.40
C LEU A 58 8.09 10.75 -8.72
N ILE A 59 7.78 11.37 -9.87
CA ILE A 59 8.23 10.90 -11.19
C ILE A 59 9.75 10.84 -11.26
N ALA A 60 10.44 11.87 -10.79
CA ALA A 60 11.91 11.91 -10.79
C ALA A 60 12.49 10.76 -9.94
N ALA A 61 11.97 10.57 -8.72
CA ALA A 61 12.44 9.53 -7.80
C ALA A 61 12.19 8.11 -8.32
N VAL A 62 11.01 7.85 -8.90
CA VAL A 62 10.68 6.53 -9.46
C VAL A 62 11.52 6.25 -10.71
N LYS A 63 11.72 7.25 -11.57
CA LYS A 63 12.60 7.13 -12.76
C LYS A 63 14.06 6.89 -12.38
N ASP A 64 14.58 7.58 -11.36
CA ASP A 64 15.95 7.37 -10.89
C ASP A 64 16.16 5.96 -10.37
N PHE A 65 15.20 5.43 -9.65
CA PHE A 65 15.27 4.06 -9.13
C PHE A 65 15.03 3.00 -10.20
N GLN A 66 14.28 3.26 -11.27
CA GLN A 66 13.93 2.31 -12.35
C GLN A 66 13.33 0.99 -11.82
N PRO A 67 12.18 1.02 -11.15
CA PRO A 67 11.54 -0.19 -10.64
C PRO A 67 10.90 -1.02 -11.75
N GLU A 68 10.85 -2.34 -11.56
CA GLU A 68 10.01 -3.26 -12.31
C GLU A 68 8.57 -3.24 -11.78
N LEU A 69 8.40 -3.04 -10.47
CA LEU A 69 7.12 -3.01 -9.78
C LEU A 69 7.00 -1.77 -8.87
N VAL A 70 5.89 -1.07 -8.99
CA VAL A 70 5.48 -0.04 -8.01
C VAL A 70 4.39 -0.61 -7.12
N VAL A 71 4.63 -0.55 -5.80
CA VAL A 71 3.69 -1.03 -4.77
C VAL A 71 3.15 0.15 -3.98
N HIS A 72 1.83 0.34 -4.03
CA HIS A 72 1.11 1.41 -3.35
C HIS A 72 0.45 0.89 -2.07
N GLN A 73 1.12 1.09 -0.93
CA GLN A 73 0.61 0.79 0.41
C GLN A 73 0.40 2.07 1.25
N ALA A 74 0.52 3.25 0.62
CA ALA A 74 0.35 4.50 1.33
C ALA A 74 -1.12 4.74 1.71
N THR A 75 -1.31 5.20 2.95
CA THR A 75 -2.56 5.69 3.53
C THR A 75 -2.29 6.95 4.32
N ASP A 76 -3.33 7.69 4.65
CA ASP A 76 -3.27 8.77 5.62
C ASP A 76 -4.35 8.53 6.69
N LEU A 77 -4.09 7.54 7.54
CA LEU A 77 -4.95 7.14 8.65
C LEU A 77 -4.33 7.59 9.97
N PRO A 78 -5.16 7.90 10.99
CA PRO A 78 -4.68 8.23 12.34
C PRO A 78 -4.20 6.97 13.06
N ASP A 79 -3.53 7.17 14.19
CA ASP A 79 -3.18 6.07 15.11
C ASP A 79 -4.38 5.68 16.01
N GLU A 80 -5.39 6.55 16.15
CA GLU A 80 -6.57 6.37 17.01
C GLU A 80 -7.82 6.18 16.14
N ILE A 81 -8.60 5.13 16.44
CA ILE A 81 -9.79 4.75 15.64
C ILE A 81 -10.89 5.85 15.68
N GLU A 82 -11.01 6.57 16.78
CA GLU A 82 -12.00 7.63 16.95
C GLU A 82 -11.78 8.81 16.00
N LYS A 83 -10.56 8.98 15.50
CA LYS A 83 -10.19 10.04 14.54
C LYS A 83 -10.38 9.64 13.08
N LEU A 84 -10.82 8.42 12.78
CA LEU A 84 -10.97 7.95 11.40
C LEU A 84 -11.83 8.87 10.52
N ALA A 85 -12.94 9.38 11.07
CA ALA A 85 -13.84 10.26 10.31
C ALA A 85 -13.15 11.59 9.91
N GLU A 86 -12.31 12.13 10.77
CA GLU A 86 -11.53 13.35 10.51
C GLU A 86 -10.49 13.13 9.39
N PHE A 87 -9.87 11.94 9.37
CA PHE A 87 -8.83 11.59 8.41
C PHE A 87 -9.37 11.08 7.06
N LEU A 88 -10.66 10.78 6.97
CA LEU A 88 -11.27 10.23 5.75
C LEU A 88 -11.03 11.09 4.49
N PRO A 89 -11.17 12.44 4.51
CA PRO A 89 -10.88 13.25 3.33
C PRO A 89 -9.40 13.17 2.89
N ARG A 90 -8.48 13.11 3.84
CA ARG A 90 -7.03 13.00 3.58
C ARG A 90 -6.70 11.64 2.98
N ASN A 91 -7.25 10.57 3.54
CA ASN A 91 -7.05 9.21 3.04
C ASN A 91 -7.70 9.03 1.65
N ASN A 92 -8.85 9.64 1.39
CA ASN A 92 -9.48 9.67 0.08
C ASN A 92 -8.63 10.44 -0.96
N ARG A 93 -7.95 11.50 -0.54
CA ARG A 93 -6.98 12.19 -1.40
C ARG A 93 -5.79 11.30 -1.77
N VAL A 94 -5.27 10.49 -0.83
CA VAL A 94 -4.21 9.50 -1.14
C VAL A 94 -4.72 8.48 -2.17
N ARG A 95 -5.96 7.99 -2.01
CA ARG A 95 -6.57 7.04 -2.95
C ARG A 95 -6.82 7.62 -4.33
N SER A 96 -7.17 8.88 -4.45
CA SER A 96 -7.46 9.53 -5.74
C SER A 96 -6.20 10.15 -6.36
N GLU A 97 -5.70 11.24 -5.77
CA GLU A 97 -4.55 11.99 -6.29
C GLU A 97 -3.24 11.21 -6.15
N GLY A 98 -2.99 10.60 -4.99
CA GLY A 98 -1.79 9.81 -4.74
C GLY A 98 -1.66 8.63 -5.70
N THR A 99 -2.75 7.91 -5.93
CA THR A 99 -2.77 6.79 -6.90
C THR A 99 -2.48 7.27 -8.31
N ARG A 100 -3.13 8.34 -8.75
CA ARG A 100 -2.91 8.93 -10.08
C ARG A 100 -1.43 9.33 -10.26
N ASN A 101 -0.83 9.96 -9.26
CA ASN A 101 0.57 10.38 -9.30
C ASN A 101 1.53 9.18 -9.34
N LEU A 102 1.27 8.13 -8.55
CA LEU A 102 2.07 6.89 -8.57
C LEU A 102 1.96 6.15 -9.90
N LEU A 103 0.75 6.07 -10.48
CA LEU A 103 0.56 5.47 -11.82
C LEU A 103 1.32 6.25 -12.89
N ALA A 104 1.26 7.58 -12.86
CA ALA A 104 2.02 8.42 -13.78
C ALA A 104 3.54 8.23 -13.62
N ALA A 105 4.03 8.10 -12.38
CA ALA A 105 5.44 7.84 -12.09
C ALA A 105 5.87 6.44 -12.55
N ALA A 106 5.05 5.42 -12.33
CA ALA A 106 5.29 4.06 -12.82
C ALA A 106 5.38 4.01 -14.35
N GLN A 107 4.43 4.67 -15.03
CA GLN A 107 4.43 4.79 -16.50
C GLN A 107 5.69 5.51 -17.00
N ALA A 108 6.06 6.64 -16.40
CA ALA A 108 7.23 7.43 -16.78
C ALA A 108 8.55 6.68 -16.58
N ALA A 109 8.61 5.72 -15.67
CA ALA A 109 9.74 4.84 -15.41
C ALA A 109 9.70 3.53 -16.20
N ASN A 110 8.66 3.31 -17.03
CA ASN A 110 8.41 2.05 -17.75
C ASN A 110 8.32 0.83 -16.81
N ALA A 111 7.80 1.00 -15.60
CA ALA A 111 7.56 -0.11 -14.69
C ALA A 111 6.56 -1.09 -15.30
N THR A 112 6.87 -2.39 -15.24
CA THR A 112 6.05 -3.45 -15.84
C THR A 112 4.91 -3.91 -14.96
N GLY A 113 4.92 -3.52 -13.69
CA GLY A 113 3.91 -3.89 -12.69
C GLY A 113 3.48 -2.72 -11.81
N PHE A 114 2.20 -2.77 -11.38
CA PHE A 114 1.65 -1.90 -10.35
C PHE A 114 0.75 -2.73 -9.42
N LEU A 115 0.96 -2.62 -8.12
CA LEU A 115 0.13 -3.26 -7.11
C LEU A 115 -0.35 -2.21 -6.11
N ALA A 116 -1.66 -2.16 -5.88
CA ALA A 116 -2.24 -1.23 -4.92
C ALA A 116 -3.06 -1.96 -3.85
N GLN A 117 -2.99 -1.44 -2.63
CA GLN A 117 -3.88 -1.82 -1.56
C GLN A 117 -5.28 -1.21 -1.74
N SER A 118 -6.31 -1.94 -1.35
CA SER A 118 -7.68 -1.48 -1.18
C SER A 118 -8.30 -2.15 0.04
N ILE A 119 -9.61 -2.03 0.21
CA ILE A 119 -10.35 -2.59 1.36
C ILE A 119 -11.45 -3.53 0.90
N ALA A 120 -11.66 -4.62 1.65
CA ALA A 120 -12.65 -5.65 1.32
C ALA A 120 -14.09 -5.26 1.67
N TRP A 121 -14.29 -4.20 2.42
CA TRP A 121 -15.62 -3.70 2.79
C TRP A 121 -15.95 -2.39 2.09
N ARG A 122 -17.24 -2.18 1.84
CA ARG A 122 -17.79 -0.95 1.25
C ARG A 122 -18.63 -0.25 2.30
N SER A 123 -18.04 0.63 3.10
CA SER A 123 -18.76 1.32 4.16
C SER A 123 -18.55 2.83 4.12
N GLY A 124 -19.64 3.54 4.40
CA GLY A 124 -19.67 4.99 4.60
C GLY A 124 -20.00 5.80 3.33
N PRO A 125 -20.75 6.89 3.50
CA PRO A 125 -21.06 7.83 2.43
C PRO A 125 -19.78 8.44 1.84
N GLY A 126 -19.66 8.48 0.51
CA GLY A 126 -18.57 9.13 -0.20
C GLY A 126 -17.28 8.31 -0.36
N THR A 127 -17.16 7.13 0.29
CA THR A 127 -15.97 6.29 0.15
C THR A 127 -16.06 5.38 -1.08
N GLY A 128 -17.24 4.89 -1.43
CA GLY A 128 -17.48 3.98 -2.55
C GLY A 128 -16.93 4.52 -3.89
N PRO A 129 -17.36 5.70 -4.34
CA PRO A 129 -16.88 6.26 -5.61
C PRO A 129 -15.38 6.48 -5.68
N VAL A 130 -14.75 6.86 -4.55
CA VAL A 130 -13.28 7.05 -4.49
C VAL A 130 -12.55 5.73 -4.59
N LEU A 131 -13.05 4.68 -3.91
CA LEU A 131 -12.51 3.33 -4.01
C LEU A 131 -12.66 2.77 -5.43
N ASP A 132 -13.83 2.97 -6.04
CA ASP A 132 -14.08 2.51 -7.41
C ASP A 132 -13.14 3.20 -8.40
N ALA A 133 -12.96 4.51 -8.29
CA ALA A 133 -12.02 5.27 -9.14
C ALA A 133 -10.56 4.83 -8.93
N HIS A 134 -10.15 4.60 -7.68
CA HIS A 134 -8.84 4.08 -7.33
C HIS A 134 -8.59 2.71 -7.97
N GLU A 135 -9.48 1.74 -7.71
CA GLU A 135 -9.35 0.38 -8.22
C GLU A 135 -9.40 0.34 -9.75
N ASN A 136 -10.36 1.04 -10.37
CA ASN A 136 -10.49 1.12 -11.81
C ASN A 136 -9.25 1.74 -12.48
N GLY A 137 -8.65 2.77 -11.86
CA GLY A 137 -7.40 3.37 -12.36
C GLY A 137 -6.25 2.37 -12.37
N VAL A 138 -6.10 1.58 -11.30
CA VAL A 138 -5.07 0.53 -11.21
C VAL A 138 -5.31 -0.58 -12.23
N ILE A 139 -6.55 -1.06 -12.36
CA ILE A 139 -6.90 -2.14 -13.31
C ILE A 139 -6.74 -1.68 -14.76
N SER A 140 -7.16 -0.45 -15.09
CA SER A 140 -6.99 0.12 -16.43
C SER A 140 -5.52 0.27 -16.83
N ALA A 141 -4.63 0.45 -15.84
CA ALA A 141 -3.17 0.44 -16.06
C ALA A 141 -2.56 -0.97 -16.10
N GLY A 142 -3.36 -2.04 -16.09
CA GLY A 142 -2.89 -3.43 -16.06
C GLY A 142 -2.31 -3.86 -14.72
N GLY A 143 -2.67 -3.19 -13.63
CA GLY A 143 -2.16 -3.48 -12.30
C GLY A 143 -2.96 -4.53 -11.53
N THR A 144 -2.58 -4.69 -10.27
CA THR A 144 -3.21 -5.60 -9.30
C THR A 144 -3.75 -4.79 -8.11
N VAL A 145 -4.96 -5.08 -7.67
CA VAL A 145 -5.58 -4.52 -6.47
C VAL A 145 -5.73 -5.62 -5.43
N LEU A 146 -5.24 -5.37 -4.23
CA LEU A 146 -5.45 -6.24 -3.08
C LEU A 146 -6.42 -5.57 -2.10
N ARG A 147 -7.61 -6.14 -1.99
CA ARG A 147 -8.63 -5.74 -1.02
C ARG A 147 -8.37 -6.47 0.30
N TYR A 148 -7.82 -5.77 1.28
CA TYR A 148 -7.59 -6.34 2.60
C TYR A 148 -8.84 -6.28 3.46
N GLY A 149 -9.05 -7.32 4.28
CA GLY A 149 -9.95 -7.28 5.43
C GLY A 149 -9.48 -6.27 6.48
N LEU A 150 -10.30 -6.04 7.51
CA LEU A 150 -9.92 -5.24 8.67
C LEU A 150 -8.68 -5.88 9.33
N PHE A 151 -7.63 -5.09 9.52
CA PHE A 151 -6.41 -5.57 10.15
C PHE A 151 -6.60 -5.72 11.64
N TYR A 152 -6.14 -6.85 12.18
CA TYR A 152 -6.00 -7.06 13.61
C TYR A 152 -4.60 -7.57 13.97
N GLY A 153 -4.24 -7.54 15.26
CA GLY A 153 -2.91 -7.88 15.74
C GLY A 153 -2.03 -6.66 15.99
N PRO A 154 -0.74 -6.84 16.23
CA PRO A 154 0.15 -5.81 16.76
C PRO A 154 0.21 -4.54 15.92
N GLY A 155 -0.06 -3.39 16.58
CA GLY A 155 -0.02 -2.05 15.97
C GLY A 155 -1.24 -1.68 15.14
N THR A 156 -2.32 -2.45 15.20
CA THR A 156 -3.60 -2.15 14.55
C THR A 156 -4.60 -1.52 15.54
N PHE A 157 -5.74 -1.04 15.06
CA PHE A 157 -6.85 -0.61 15.93
C PHE A 157 -7.47 -1.78 16.73
N TYR A 158 -7.26 -3.01 16.28
CA TYR A 158 -7.79 -4.24 16.87
C TYR A 158 -6.64 -5.13 17.33
N GLU A 159 -5.81 -4.61 18.26
CA GLU A 159 -4.58 -5.29 18.68
C GLU A 159 -4.87 -6.60 19.41
N ASN A 160 -5.86 -6.61 20.31
CA ASN A 160 -6.17 -7.75 21.19
C ASN A 160 -7.47 -8.47 20.80
N ASP A 161 -8.45 -7.75 20.26
CA ASP A 161 -9.77 -8.27 19.93
C ASP A 161 -10.04 -8.16 18.43
N PRO A 162 -10.02 -9.28 17.69
CA PRO A 162 -10.26 -9.27 16.26
C PRO A 162 -11.64 -8.71 15.91
N PRO A 163 -11.75 -7.82 14.90
CA PRO A 163 -13.03 -7.27 14.45
C PRO A 163 -13.88 -8.34 13.75
N PRO A 164 -15.18 -8.07 13.49
CA PRO A 164 -15.98 -8.92 12.62
C PRO A 164 -15.39 -9.05 11.21
N PRO A 165 -15.65 -10.16 10.50
CA PRO A 165 -15.27 -10.32 9.09
C PRO A 165 -15.86 -9.21 8.17
N PRO A 166 -15.19 -8.92 7.05
CA PRO A 166 -13.92 -9.48 6.58
C PRO A 166 -12.72 -8.90 7.34
N ARG A 167 -11.88 -9.77 7.90
CA ARG A 167 -10.69 -9.40 8.68
C ARG A 167 -9.48 -10.22 8.27
N VAL A 168 -8.29 -9.80 8.68
CA VAL A 168 -7.04 -10.56 8.48
C VAL A 168 -6.00 -10.12 9.51
N HIS A 169 -5.25 -11.09 10.06
CA HIS A 169 -4.10 -10.77 10.90
C HIS A 169 -3.06 -9.99 10.08
N VAL A 170 -2.52 -8.92 10.64
CA VAL A 170 -1.66 -7.98 9.88
C VAL A 170 -0.40 -8.63 9.32
N ASP A 171 0.18 -9.59 10.03
CA ASP A 171 1.36 -10.33 9.52
C ASP A 171 0.98 -11.32 8.43
N ASP A 172 -0.23 -11.92 8.50
CA ASP A 172 -0.75 -12.78 7.44
C ASP A 172 -1.08 -11.97 6.19
N ALA A 173 -1.62 -10.77 6.36
CA ALA A 173 -1.84 -9.85 5.24
C ALA A 173 -0.54 -9.57 4.49
N ALA A 174 0.56 -9.30 5.20
CA ALA A 174 1.86 -9.08 4.57
C ALA A 174 2.37 -10.33 3.86
N ARG A 175 2.34 -11.52 4.52
CA ARG A 175 2.76 -12.79 3.90
C ARG A 175 1.94 -13.11 2.65
N ARG A 176 0.62 -12.97 2.71
CA ARG A 176 -0.30 -13.25 1.61
C ARG A 176 -0.24 -12.23 0.47
N THR A 177 0.41 -11.09 0.68
CA THR A 177 0.71 -10.10 -0.37
C THR A 177 1.85 -10.57 -1.27
N MET A 178 2.85 -11.28 -0.74
CA MET A 178 4.09 -11.62 -1.46
C MET A 178 3.86 -12.34 -2.80
N PRO A 179 2.98 -13.35 -2.92
CA PRO A 179 2.73 -14.01 -4.20
C PRO A 179 2.22 -13.07 -5.31
N TYR A 180 1.61 -11.95 -4.95
CA TYR A 180 1.05 -10.98 -5.91
C TYR A 180 2.09 -9.99 -6.44
N LEU A 181 3.31 -9.94 -5.91
CA LEU A 181 4.37 -9.07 -6.43
C LEU A 181 4.75 -9.43 -7.87
N ALA A 182 4.76 -10.72 -8.19
CA ALA A 182 4.97 -11.24 -9.56
C ALA A 182 3.74 -12.03 -10.08
N GLY A 183 2.63 -11.95 -9.38
CA GLY A 183 1.46 -12.77 -9.57
C GLY A 183 0.46 -12.25 -10.62
N PRO A 184 -0.76 -12.80 -10.58
CA PRO A 184 -1.82 -12.47 -11.53
C PRO A 184 -2.26 -11.01 -11.40
N ARG A 185 -2.76 -10.47 -12.52
CA ARG A 185 -3.38 -9.14 -12.58
C ARG A 185 -4.87 -9.23 -12.26
N GLY A 186 -5.41 -8.23 -11.62
CA GLY A 186 -6.83 -8.19 -11.26
C GLY A 186 -7.08 -7.74 -9.84
N ILE A 187 -8.28 -7.98 -9.35
CA ILE A 187 -8.71 -7.63 -7.98
C ILE A 187 -8.80 -8.93 -7.17
N PHE A 188 -8.09 -8.96 -6.06
CA PHE A 188 -8.05 -10.10 -5.15
C PHE A 188 -8.37 -9.66 -3.73
N THR A 189 -8.99 -10.54 -2.95
CA THR A 189 -9.28 -10.28 -1.54
C THR A 189 -8.30 -11.05 -0.65
N ILE A 190 -7.72 -10.34 0.32
CA ILE A 190 -6.90 -10.89 1.38
C ILE A 190 -7.67 -10.70 2.71
N ALA A 191 -8.43 -11.70 3.06
CA ALA A 191 -9.17 -11.81 4.31
C ALA A 191 -9.13 -13.26 4.78
N GLU A 192 -9.41 -13.50 6.06
CA GLU A 192 -9.68 -14.85 6.55
C GLU A 192 -10.92 -15.37 5.83
N GLU A 193 -10.91 -16.66 5.50
CA GLU A 193 -12.13 -17.32 5.06
C GLU A 193 -13.09 -17.32 6.25
N ASP A 194 -14.33 -16.89 6.02
CA ASP A 194 -15.39 -17.17 6.97
C ASP A 194 -15.53 -18.69 7.03
N LEU A 195 -14.90 -19.32 8.03
CA LEU A 195 -15.31 -20.65 8.43
C LEU A 195 -16.74 -20.48 8.95
N ALA A 196 -17.70 -20.68 8.06
CA ALA A 196 -19.10 -20.76 8.46
C ALA A 196 -19.20 -21.82 9.55
N PRO A 197 -19.95 -21.55 10.64
CA PRO A 197 -20.12 -22.51 11.72
C PRO A 197 -20.78 -23.80 11.24
#